data_153b7bb179467762a7f8be84ba97bb24
#
_entry.id   153b7bb179467762a7f8be84ba97bb24
#
_cell.length_a   1.000
_cell.length_b   1.000
_cell.length_c   1.000
_cell.angle_alpha   90.00
_cell.angle_beta   90.00
_cell.angle_gamma   90.00
#
_symmetry.space_group_name_H-M   'P 1'
#
loop_
_entity.id
_entity.type
_entity.pdbx_description
1 polymer ?
#
loop_
_entity_poly.entity_id
_entity_poly.type
_entity_poly.pdbx_seq_one_letter_code
_entity_poly.pdbx_strand_id
1 'polypeptide(L)'
;MRFPASAPYSPKPHDLILWLALALLTIMLSRYSTIDWQVAEFFHGPAPGGFPLRHDHFWVAAHALTRNISTVLWLLLLTVTARQAHLQGRTELVSAGTFILITSTVALAVNGVLKTHSVHSCPWHLAAFGGTADFFHLLDPVPLSPGSGGCLPSGHAAV
;
A
#
# COMPACT_ATOMS: atom_id res chain seq x y z
N MET A 1 20.65 -0.45 -34.44
CA MET A 1 19.71 0.68 -34.38
C MET A 1 19.97 1.46 -33.10
N ARG A 2 20.40 2.71 -33.18
CA ARG A 2 20.52 3.60 -32.01
C ARG A 2 19.16 4.28 -31.84
N PHE A 3 18.46 3.95 -30.76
CA PHE A 3 17.30 4.73 -30.38
C PHE A 3 17.76 6.12 -29.92
N PRO A 4 17.06 7.20 -30.33
CA PRO A 4 17.40 8.53 -29.83
C PRO A 4 17.26 8.52 -28.31
N ALA A 5 18.28 9.06 -27.64
CA ALA A 5 18.22 9.24 -26.18
C ALA A 5 17.00 10.11 -25.85
N SER A 6 16.02 9.57 -25.19
CA SER A 6 14.88 10.35 -24.70
C SER A 6 15.41 11.39 -23.71
N ALA A 7 15.02 12.63 -23.87
CA ALA A 7 15.35 13.67 -22.90
C ALA A 7 14.83 13.23 -21.51
N PRO A 8 15.61 13.43 -20.43
CA PRO A 8 15.18 13.07 -19.11
C PRO A 8 13.86 13.79 -18.78
N TYR A 9 12.86 13.02 -18.32
CA TYR A 9 11.59 13.59 -17.88
C TYR A 9 11.84 14.58 -16.75
N SER A 10 11.50 15.83 -17.00
CA SER A 10 11.49 16.87 -15.98
C SER A 10 10.04 17.07 -15.52
N PRO A 11 9.69 16.75 -14.25
CA PRO A 11 8.34 16.93 -13.76
C PRO A 11 7.97 18.41 -13.87
N LYS A 12 6.83 18.68 -14.48
CA LYS A 12 6.33 20.04 -14.62
C LYS A 12 5.67 20.49 -13.30
N PRO A 13 5.63 21.78 -12.98
CA PRO A 13 5.04 22.27 -11.73
C PRO A 13 3.60 21.78 -11.50
N HIS A 14 2.81 21.63 -12.58
CA HIS A 14 1.45 21.16 -12.48
C HIS A 14 1.36 19.67 -12.08
N ASP A 15 2.35 18.83 -12.42
CA ASP A 15 2.39 17.43 -12.00
C ASP A 15 2.55 17.35 -10.47
N LEU A 16 3.45 18.17 -9.91
CA LEU A 16 3.64 18.26 -8.46
C LEU A 16 2.39 18.76 -7.75
N ILE A 17 1.76 19.80 -8.29
CA ILE A 17 0.50 20.35 -7.74
C ILE A 17 -0.59 19.27 -7.75
N LEU A 18 -0.72 18.52 -8.84
CA LEU A 18 -1.69 17.42 -8.94
C LEU A 18 -1.44 16.35 -7.87
N TRP A 19 -0.20 15.91 -7.68
CA TRP A 19 0.13 14.91 -6.67
C TRP A 19 -0.11 15.42 -5.24
N LEU A 20 0.21 16.68 -4.96
CA LEU A 20 -0.07 17.31 -3.67
C LEU A 20 -1.57 17.45 -3.42
N ALA A 21 -2.34 17.83 -4.45
CA ALA A 21 -3.80 17.93 -4.36
C ALA A 21 -4.45 16.55 -4.09
N LEU A 22 -3.99 15.49 -4.78
CA LEU A 22 -4.46 14.12 -4.55
C LEU A 22 -4.11 13.63 -3.14
N ALA A 23 -2.89 13.89 -2.68
CA ALA A 23 -2.48 13.54 -1.32
C ALA A 23 -3.34 14.27 -0.27
N LEU A 24 -3.55 15.58 -0.44
CA LEU A 24 -4.41 16.37 0.45
C LEU A 24 -5.86 15.87 0.42
N LEU A 25 -6.40 15.58 -0.77
CA LEU A 25 -7.76 15.03 -0.92
C LEU A 25 -7.89 13.70 -0.17
N THR A 26 -6.91 12.81 -0.30
CA THR A 26 -6.90 11.52 0.41
C THR A 26 -6.89 11.71 1.92
N ILE A 27 -6.07 12.63 2.44
CA ILE A 27 -6.04 12.97 3.87
C ILE A 27 -7.38 13.56 4.33
N MET A 28 -7.97 14.47 3.54
CA MET A 28 -9.27 15.07 3.85
C MET A 28 -10.39 14.03 3.86
N LEU A 29 -10.42 13.13 2.87
CA LEU A 29 -11.40 12.04 2.83
C LEU A 29 -11.24 11.12 4.04
N SER A 30 -10.02 10.71 4.37
CA SER A 30 -9.78 9.85 5.54
C SER A 30 -10.13 10.55 6.86
N ARG A 31 -9.98 11.87 6.95
CA ARG A 31 -10.22 12.64 8.18
C ARG A 31 -11.68 13.01 8.41
N TYR A 32 -12.40 13.34 7.33
CA TYR A 32 -13.73 13.96 7.42
C TYR A 32 -14.86 13.14 6.80
N SER A 33 -14.56 11.98 6.19
CA SER A 33 -15.59 11.10 5.67
C SER A 33 -15.76 9.84 6.51
N THR A 34 -16.92 9.23 6.39
CA THR A 34 -17.24 7.93 7.00
C THR A 34 -17.15 6.79 5.97
N ILE A 35 -16.49 7.02 4.83
CA ILE A 35 -16.39 6.03 3.75
C ILE A 35 -15.78 4.73 4.26
N ASP A 36 -14.67 4.82 5.00
CA ASP A 36 -13.99 3.64 5.56
C ASP A 36 -14.92 2.83 6.46
N TRP A 37 -15.73 3.52 7.25
CA TRP A 37 -16.73 2.89 8.10
C TRP A 37 -17.83 2.22 7.28
N GLN A 38 -18.41 2.91 6.30
CA GLN A 38 -19.46 2.38 5.44
C GLN A 38 -18.99 1.15 4.64
N VAL A 39 -17.77 1.18 4.15
CA VAL A 39 -17.16 0.02 3.48
C VAL A 39 -16.98 -1.14 4.46
N ALA A 40 -16.50 -0.88 5.67
CA ALA A 40 -16.37 -1.92 6.69
C ALA A 40 -17.72 -2.52 7.08
N GLU A 41 -18.74 -1.69 7.25
CA GLU A 41 -20.10 -2.10 7.56
C GLU A 41 -20.73 -2.94 6.44
N PHE A 42 -20.50 -2.58 5.18
CA PHE A 42 -20.96 -3.36 4.02
C PHE A 42 -20.41 -4.79 4.01
N PHE A 43 -19.16 -4.97 4.43
CA PHE A 43 -18.53 -6.30 4.51
C PHE A 43 -18.75 -7.00 5.85
N HIS A 44 -19.36 -6.32 6.82
CA HIS A 44 -19.71 -6.91 8.11
C HIS A 44 -20.99 -7.74 7.99
N GLY A 45 -20.89 -9.03 8.29
CA GLY A 45 -22.04 -9.95 8.26
C GLY A 45 -22.64 -10.19 9.65
N PRO A 46 -23.86 -10.73 9.70
CA PRO A 46 -24.55 -11.03 10.97
C PRO A 46 -23.95 -12.22 11.74
N ALA A 47 -22.99 -12.93 11.17
CA ALA A 47 -22.37 -14.09 11.81
C ALA A 47 -21.40 -13.68 12.94
N PRO A 48 -21.24 -14.52 13.98
CA PRO A 48 -20.21 -14.32 15.00
C PRO A 48 -18.82 -14.20 14.35
N GLY A 49 -18.13 -13.09 14.61
CA GLY A 49 -16.84 -12.76 13.98
C GLY A 49 -16.90 -11.78 12.81
N GLY A 50 -18.10 -11.33 12.44
CA GLY A 50 -18.39 -10.10 11.69
C GLY A 50 -17.93 -10.00 10.24
N PHE A 51 -16.85 -10.65 9.84
CA PHE A 51 -16.27 -10.53 8.49
C PHE A 51 -16.09 -11.89 7.82
N PRO A 52 -17.14 -12.43 7.16
CA PRO A 52 -17.12 -13.80 6.61
C PRO A 52 -16.03 -14.03 5.57
N LEU A 53 -15.72 -13.01 4.75
CA LEU A 53 -14.71 -13.13 3.71
C LEU A 53 -13.26 -13.18 4.26
N ARG A 54 -13.05 -12.81 5.52
CA ARG A 54 -11.71 -12.80 6.14
C ARG A 54 -11.06 -14.18 6.19
N HIS A 55 -11.86 -15.22 6.39
CA HIS A 55 -11.41 -16.61 6.53
C HIS A 55 -11.83 -17.49 5.35
N ASP A 56 -12.44 -16.89 4.33
CA ASP A 56 -12.83 -17.59 3.12
C ASP A 56 -11.59 -18.06 2.34
N HIS A 57 -11.53 -19.34 2.01
CA HIS A 57 -10.37 -19.97 1.39
C HIS A 57 -10.00 -19.36 0.04
N PHE A 58 -11.00 -18.95 -0.75
CA PHE A 58 -10.76 -18.35 -2.05
C PHE A 58 -10.05 -17.01 -1.89
N TRP A 59 -10.54 -16.12 -1.00
CA TRP A 59 -9.95 -14.80 -0.79
C TRP A 59 -8.58 -14.87 -0.13
N VAL A 60 -8.38 -15.78 0.83
CA VAL A 60 -7.08 -16.05 1.43
C VAL A 60 -6.06 -16.53 0.40
N ALA A 61 -6.47 -17.46 -0.48
CA ALA A 61 -5.61 -17.98 -1.55
C ALA A 61 -5.32 -16.91 -2.61
N ALA A 62 -6.33 -16.13 -3.04
CA ALA A 62 -6.15 -15.03 -3.98
C ALA A 62 -5.17 -13.97 -3.45
N HIS A 63 -5.30 -13.61 -2.18
CA HIS A 63 -4.40 -12.70 -1.49
C HIS A 63 -2.94 -13.21 -1.45
N ALA A 64 -2.76 -14.48 -1.06
CA ALA A 64 -1.43 -15.11 -1.06
C ALA A 64 -0.83 -15.19 -2.47
N LEU A 65 -1.65 -15.52 -3.48
CA LEU A 65 -1.23 -15.59 -4.88
C LEU A 65 -0.76 -14.24 -5.40
N THR A 66 -1.53 -13.17 -5.16
CA THR A 66 -1.16 -11.81 -5.59
C THR A 66 0.18 -11.38 -4.99
N ARG A 67 0.37 -11.59 -3.68
CA ARG A 67 1.63 -11.31 -3.00
C ARG A 67 2.80 -12.09 -3.62
N ASN A 68 2.61 -13.38 -3.87
CA ASN A 68 3.67 -14.22 -4.42
C ASN A 68 4.01 -13.83 -5.86
N ILE A 69 3.01 -13.51 -6.69
CA ILE A 69 3.22 -13.00 -8.06
C ILE A 69 4.02 -11.70 -8.02
N SER A 70 3.65 -10.73 -7.18
CA SER A 70 4.37 -9.46 -7.05
C SER A 70 5.83 -9.68 -6.64
N THR A 71 6.07 -10.59 -5.69
CA THR A 71 7.43 -10.95 -5.28
C THR A 71 8.24 -11.58 -6.43
N VAL A 72 7.64 -12.52 -7.17
CA VAL A 72 8.31 -13.14 -8.33
C VAL A 72 8.62 -12.12 -9.42
N LEU A 73 7.68 -11.22 -9.73
CA LEU A 73 7.91 -10.16 -10.72
C LEU A 73 9.02 -9.21 -10.30
N TRP A 74 9.08 -8.86 -9.01
CA TRP A 74 10.14 -8.03 -8.46
C TRP A 74 11.52 -8.71 -8.56
N LEU A 75 11.62 -9.99 -8.20
CA LEU A 75 12.84 -10.78 -8.32
C LEU A 75 13.27 -10.96 -9.78
N LEU A 76 12.31 -11.14 -10.69
CA LEU A 76 12.56 -11.22 -12.13
C LEU A 76 13.12 -9.89 -12.65
N LEU A 77 12.52 -8.77 -12.27
CA LEU A 77 13.02 -7.45 -12.62
C LEU A 77 14.45 -7.23 -12.10
N LEU A 78 14.73 -7.62 -10.87
CA LEU A 78 16.05 -7.54 -10.27
C LEU A 78 17.09 -8.37 -11.07
N THR A 79 16.75 -9.62 -11.38
CA THR A 79 17.68 -10.51 -12.11
C THR A 79 17.91 -10.04 -13.54
N VAL A 80 16.87 -9.59 -14.25
CA VAL A 80 16.98 -9.03 -15.61
C VAL A 80 17.84 -7.77 -15.59
N THR A 81 17.56 -6.83 -14.67
CA THR A 81 18.33 -5.58 -14.57
C THR A 81 19.79 -5.84 -14.24
N ALA A 82 20.08 -6.73 -13.29
CA ALA A 82 21.45 -7.09 -12.92
C ALA A 82 22.21 -7.77 -14.09
N ARG A 83 21.56 -8.70 -14.79
CA ARG A 83 22.13 -9.35 -15.96
C ARG A 83 22.43 -8.37 -17.08
N GLN A 84 21.48 -7.47 -17.39
CA GLN A 84 21.69 -6.45 -18.42
C GLN A 84 22.82 -5.48 -18.04
N ALA A 85 22.92 -5.07 -16.80
CA ALA A 85 24.00 -4.24 -16.29
C ALA A 85 25.36 -4.92 -16.45
N HIS A 86 25.42 -6.23 -16.18
CA HIS A 86 26.66 -7.01 -16.33
C HIS A 86 27.09 -7.17 -17.80
N LEU A 87 26.12 -7.45 -18.70
CA LEU A 87 26.42 -7.74 -20.11
C LEU A 87 26.62 -6.50 -20.98
N GLN A 88 25.87 -5.44 -20.73
CA GLN A 88 25.78 -4.25 -21.59
C GLN A 88 26.20 -2.96 -20.89
N GLY A 89 26.51 -3.03 -19.60
CA GLY A 89 26.79 -1.86 -18.79
C GLY A 89 25.56 -1.00 -18.57
N ARG A 90 25.77 0.30 -18.42
CA ARG A 90 24.70 1.26 -18.12
C ARG A 90 23.91 1.64 -19.38
N THR A 91 22.72 1.07 -19.50
CA THR A 91 21.75 1.38 -20.58
C THR A 91 20.52 2.10 -19.99
N GLU A 92 19.66 2.66 -20.83
CA GLU A 92 18.38 3.23 -20.39
C GLU A 92 17.51 2.19 -19.67
N LEU A 93 17.46 0.96 -20.19
CA LEU A 93 16.72 -0.14 -19.57
C LEU A 93 17.25 -0.46 -18.16
N VAL A 94 18.57 -0.51 -17.99
CA VAL A 94 19.21 -0.73 -16.68
C VAL A 94 18.89 0.42 -15.72
N SER A 95 18.94 1.65 -16.20
CA SER A 95 18.62 2.83 -15.39
C SER A 95 17.16 2.85 -14.95
N ALA A 96 16.22 2.53 -15.85
CA ALA A 96 14.80 2.43 -15.53
C ALA A 96 14.52 1.28 -14.56
N GLY A 97 15.07 0.10 -14.78
CA GLY A 97 14.94 -1.04 -13.88
C GLY A 97 15.49 -0.76 -12.49
N THR A 98 16.66 -0.13 -12.40
CA THR A 98 17.27 0.28 -11.13
C THR A 98 16.40 1.30 -10.40
N PHE A 99 15.86 2.29 -11.11
CA PHE A 99 14.95 3.28 -10.52
C PHE A 99 13.71 2.61 -9.93
N ILE A 100 13.04 1.71 -10.67
CA ILE A 100 11.85 0.98 -10.19
C ILE A 100 12.19 0.14 -8.96
N LEU A 101 13.32 -0.58 -8.97
CA LEU A 101 13.76 -1.42 -7.85
C LEU A 101 14.04 -0.59 -6.59
N ILE A 102 14.74 0.53 -6.71
CA ILE A 102 15.04 1.40 -5.56
C ILE A 102 13.75 2.01 -5.02
N THR A 103 12.93 2.62 -5.88
CA THR A 103 11.72 3.31 -5.44
C THR A 103 10.70 2.36 -4.81
N SER A 104 10.50 1.17 -5.39
CA SER A 104 9.62 0.14 -4.81
C SER A 104 10.15 -0.38 -3.47
N THR A 105 11.47 -0.63 -3.37
CA THR A 105 12.08 -1.07 -2.11
C THR A 105 11.92 -0.02 -1.01
N VAL A 106 12.19 1.25 -1.32
CA VAL A 106 12.02 2.36 -0.37
C VAL A 106 10.54 2.50 0.04
N ALA A 107 9.61 2.44 -0.92
CA ALA A 107 8.18 2.51 -0.64
C ALA A 107 7.72 1.37 0.29
N LEU A 108 8.16 0.14 0.02
CA LEU A 108 7.85 -1.02 0.87
C LEU A 108 8.45 -0.89 2.27
N ALA A 109 9.68 -0.43 2.38
CA ALA A 109 10.34 -0.21 3.67
C ALA A 109 9.62 0.86 4.50
N VAL A 110 9.30 2.01 3.89
CA VAL A 110 8.55 3.09 4.55
C VAL A 110 7.16 2.60 4.97
N ASN A 111 6.45 1.90 4.09
CA ASN A 111 5.14 1.33 4.41
C ASN A 111 5.25 0.33 5.59
N GLY A 112 6.25 -0.53 5.59
CA GLY A 112 6.50 -1.48 6.68
C GLY A 112 6.73 -0.78 8.02
N VAL A 113 7.59 0.26 8.04
CA VAL A 113 7.86 1.05 9.25
C VAL A 113 6.59 1.77 9.72
N LEU A 114 5.87 2.44 8.84
CA LEU A 114 4.62 3.13 9.20
C LEU A 114 3.58 2.14 9.75
N LYS A 115 3.45 0.98 9.12
CA LYS A 115 2.52 -0.05 9.55
C LYS A 115 2.84 -0.61 10.94
N THR A 116 4.10 -0.88 11.23
CA THR A 116 4.52 -1.41 12.54
C THR A 116 4.34 -0.41 13.69
N HIS A 117 4.34 0.89 13.39
CA HIS A 117 4.12 1.95 14.37
C HIS A 117 2.68 2.49 14.37
N SER A 118 1.83 2.01 13.47
CA SER A 118 0.45 2.47 13.37
C SER A 118 -0.38 1.94 14.54
N VAL A 119 -1.06 2.83 15.21
CA VAL A 119 -2.02 2.52 16.29
C VAL A 119 -3.43 2.24 15.78
N HIS A 120 -3.68 2.44 14.47
CA HIS A 120 -5.00 2.19 13.87
C HIS A 120 -5.26 0.69 13.74
N SER A 121 -6.30 0.23 14.39
CA SER A 121 -6.75 -1.16 14.35
C SER A 121 -7.59 -1.46 13.11
N CYS A 122 -7.58 -2.71 12.67
CA CYS A 122 -8.40 -3.16 11.56
C CYS A 122 -9.88 -3.24 11.93
N PRO A 123 -10.82 -3.14 10.97
CA PRO A 123 -12.25 -3.12 11.24
C PRO A 123 -12.73 -4.26 12.15
N TRP A 124 -12.22 -5.46 11.97
CA TRP A 124 -12.59 -6.63 12.78
C TRP A 124 -12.09 -6.59 14.25
N HIS A 125 -11.26 -5.62 14.60
CA HIS A 125 -10.84 -5.37 15.98
C HIS A 125 -11.66 -4.26 16.64
N LEU A 126 -12.47 -3.52 15.90
CA LEU A 126 -13.26 -2.41 16.41
C LEU A 126 -14.45 -2.93 17.24
N ALA A 127 -14.74 -2.25 18.33
CA ALA A 127 -15.84 -2.60 19.24
C ALA A 127 -17.20 -2.63 18.51
N ALA A 128 -17.40 -1.74 17.54
CA ALA A 128 -18.62 -1.71 16.72
C ALA A 128 -18.83 -2.96 15.85
N PHE A 129 -17.77 -3.71 15.57
CA PHE A 129 -17.81 -4.95 14.78
C PHE A 129 -17.48 -6.20 15.62
N GLY A 130 -17.64 -6.10 16.94
CA GLY A 130 -17.45 -7.23 17.85
C GLY A 130 -16.03 -7.40 18.40
N GLY A 131 -15.13 -6.47 18.15
CA GLY A 131 -13.81 -6.39 18.76
C GLY A 131 -13.79 -5.56 20.05
N THR A 132 -12.64 -4.99 20.41
CA THR A 132 -12.44 -4.21 21.64
C THR A 132 -11.79 -2.85 21.40
N ALA A 133 -11.39 -2.54 20.19
CA ALA A 133 -10.70 -1.30 19.85
C ALA A 133 -11.68 -0.16 19.56
N ASP A 134 -11.33 1.04 19.98
CA ASP A 134 -12.08 2.24 19.63
C ASP A 134 -11.75 2.68 18.20
N PHE A 135 -12.76 3.20 17.50
CA PHE A 135 -12.57 3.82 16.19
C PHE A 135 -12.14 5.29 16.35
N PHE A 136 -11.18 5.72 15.56
CA PHE A 136 -10.78 7.11 15.45
C PHE A 136 -10.24 7.39 14.04
N HIS A 137 -10.40 8.64 13.57
CA HIS A 137 -9.92 9.03 12.24
C HIS A 137 -8.42 9.29 12.25
N LEU A 138 -7.84 9.32 11.06
CA LEU A 138 -6.44 9.75 10.87
C LEU A 138 -6.26 11.16 11.46
N LEU A 139 -5.20 11.33 12.22
CA LEU A 139 -4.84 12.57 12.94
C LEU A 139 -5.74 12.93 14.14
N ASP A 140 -6.67 12.08 14.54
CA ASP A 140 -7.36 12.23 15.83
C ASP A 140 -6.43 11.90 16.99
N PRO A 141 -6.71 12.43 18.19
CA PRO A 141 -6.08 11.95 19.41
C PRO A 141 -6.30 10.44 19.58
N VAL A 142 -5.23 9.73 19.93
CA VAL A 142 -5.32 8.27 20.13
C VAL A 142 -6.20 8.00 21.36
N PRO A 143 -7.26 7.16 21.23
CA PRO A 143 -8.14 6.81 22.33
C PRO A 143 -7.43 5.93 23.38
N LEU A 144 -8.10 5.72 24.53
CA LEU A 144 -7.56 4.87 25.60
C LEU A 144 -7.43 3.40 25.21
N SER A 145 -8.27 2.94 24.28
CA SER A 145 -8.30 1.55 23.80
C SER A 145 -8.09 1.49 22.27
N PRO A 146 -6.91 1.84 21.73
CA PRO A 146 -6.69 1.85 20.29
C PRO A 146 -6.62 0.44 19.68
N GLY A 147 -6.49 -0.60 20.50
CA GLY A 147 -6.38 -1.98 20.06
C GLY A 147 -4.98 -2.37 19.61
N SER A 148 -4.91 -3.41 18.77
CA SER A 148 -3.63 -4.00 18.32
C SER A 148 -2.85 -3.15 17.31
N GLY A 149 -3.49 -2.17 16.69
CA GLY A 149 -2.86 -1.35 15.65
C GLY A 149 -2.49 -2.13 14.38
N GLY A 150 -1.57 -1.56 13.62
CA GLY A 150 -0.93 -2.22 12.47
C GLY A 150 -1.81 -2.40 11.23
N CYS A 151 -2.95 -1.71 11.12
CA CYS A 151 -3.81 -1.81 9.95
C CYS A 151 -3.54 -0.75 8.88
N LEU A 152 -3.05 0.40 9.26
CA LEU A 152 -2.68 1.47 8.34
C LEU A 152 -1.16 1.69 8.34
N PRO A 153 -0.57 2.04 7.18
CA PRO A 153 -1.14 1.95 5.83
C PRO A 153 -1.30 0.49 5.37
N SER A 154 -2.16 0.26 4.36
CA SER A 154 -2.35 -1.08 3.82
C SER A 154 -1.09 -1.55 3.09
N GLY A 155 -0.53 -2.69 3.49
CA GLY A 155 0.64 -3.27 2.83
C GLY A 155 0.38 -3.66 1.37
N HIS A 156 -0.86 -4.00 1.01
CA HIS A 156 -1.23 -4.41 -0.35
C HIS A 156 -1.53 -3.23 -1.27
N ALA A 157 -1.88 -2.08 -0.72
CA ALA A 157 -2.04 -0.86 -1.51
C ALA A 157 -0.69 -0.21 -1.86
N ALA A 158 0.41 -0.66 -1.25
CA ALA A 158 1.76 -0.13 -1.47
C ALA A 158 2.60 -0.99 -2.44
N VAL A 159 2.10 -2.14 -2.89
CA VAL A 159 2.71 -3.05 -3.87
C VAL A 159 2.00 -2.92 -5.19
#